data_686e997da5c0a5dc35676a7f070503c0
#
_entry.id   686e997da5c0a5dc35676a7f070503c0
#
_cell.length_a   1.000
_cell.length_b   1.000
_cell.length_c   1.000
_cell.angle_alpha   90.00
_cell.angle_beta   90.00
_cell.angle_gamma   90.00
#
_symmetry.space_group_name_H-M   'P 1'
#
loop_
_entity.id
_entity.type
_entity.pdbx_description
1 polymer ?
#
loop_
_entity_poly.entity_id
_entity_poly.type
_entity_poly.pdbx_seq_one_letter_code
_entity_poly.pdbx_strand_id
1 'polypeptide(L)'
;MSEEVTSEHSGEYIRLVRLWQRRTRFSLIFAAVEDSSYRDTLIARLEKIAPSTRIDFDPDQEPLHLVTVLQNAHANGIHRAHICMKAGITIPALWWNKANVLRESMADALKGVLVFWLTDSNIQTAAHEAPDLWNWRETVLTFTAPTPVTFPSTIGGTPFNYVTSSEKKHVEERLAQIESYLATQDEAEITTAHLLHEAAYAYERLGQLEKSEEAARQAAKLFAL
;
A
#
# COMPACT_ATOMS: atom_id res chain seq x y z
N MET A 1 -14.30 -24.54 1.81
CA MET A 1 -14.44 -23.38 2.71
C MET A 1 -14.40 -22.14 1.85
N SER A 2 -15.49 -21.35 1.76
CA SER A 2 -15.46 -20.07 1.04
C SER A 2 -14.68 -19.09 1.87
N GLU A 3 -13.43 -18.82 1.50
CA GLU A 3 -12.69 -17.69 2.04
C GLU A 3 -13.38 -16.41 1.57
N GLU A 4 -14.15 -15.80 2.44
CA GLU A 4 -14.79 -14.52 2.18
C GLU A 4 -13.72 -13.42 2.24
N VAL A 5 -13.85 -12.42 1.34
CA VAL A 5 -13.12 -11.16 1.50
C VAL A 5 -13.52 -10.63 2.87
N THR A 6 -12.54 -10.37 3.72
CA THR A 6 -12.82 -9.86 5.05
C THR A 6 -13.65 -8.58 4.93
N SER A 7 -14.59 -8.37 5.84
CA SER A 7 -15.48 -7.20 5.81
C SER A 7 -14.70 -5.89 5.76
N GLU A 8 -13.51 -5.87 6.35
CA GLU A 8 -12.59 -4.73 6.39
C GLU A 8 -12.02 -4.35 5.02
N HIS A 9 -11.80 -5.34 4.13
CA HIS A 9 -11.25 -5.10 2.78
C HIS A 9 -12.32 -4.99 1.70
N SER A 10 -13.61 -5.08 2.05
CA SER A 10 -14.70 -5.08 1.07
C SER A 10 -14.74 -3.81 0.22
N GLY A 11 -14.45 -2.64 0.79
CA GLY A 11 -14.38 -1.36 0.09
C GLY A 11 -13.25 -1.33 -0.94
N GLU A 12 -12.06 -1.74 -0.54
CA GLU A 12 -10.88 -1.81 -1.41
C GLU A 12 -11.07 -2.84 -2.53
N TYR A 13 -11.66 -3.99 -2.21
CA TYR A 13 -11.97 -4.99 -3.21
C TYR A 13 -13.00 -4.51 -4.23
N ILE A 14 -14.07 -3.84 -3.81
CA ILE A 14 -15.07 -3.25 -4.72
C ILE A 14 -14.41 -2.22 -5.65
N ARG A 15 -13.49 -1.39 -5.11
CA ARG A 15 -12.73 -0.43 -5.90
C ARG A 15 -11.84 -1.13 -6.92
N LEU A 16 -11.14 -2.19 -6.52
CA LEU A 16 -10.32 -3.01 -7.40
C LEU A 16 -11.16 -3.62 -8.52
N VAL A 17 -12.31 -4.20 -8.22
CA VAL A 17 -13.23 -4.79 -9.22
C VAL A 17 -13.68 -3.75 -10.25
N ARG A 18 -14.04 -2.54 -9.81
CA ARG A 18 -14.42 -1.45 -10.71
C ARG A 18 -13.29 -1.06 -11.67
N LEU A 19 -12.06 -0.99 -11.17
CA LEU A 19 -10.88 -0.73 -12.00
C LEU A 19 -10.59 -1.90 -12.94
N TRP A 20 -10.71 -3.14 -12.43
CA TRP A 20 -10.49 -4.36 -13.19
C TRP A 20 -11.41 -4.52 -14.39
N GLN A 21 -12.61 -4.01 -14.32
CA GLN A 21 -13.59 -4.04 -15.39
C GLN A 21 -13.35 -3.01 -16.49
N ARG A 22 -12.47 -2.04 -16.28
CA ARG A 22 -12.13 -1.04 -17.31
C ARG A 22 -11.36 -1.68 -18.47
N ARG A 23 -11.67 -1.25 -19.70
CA ARG A 23 -11.09 -1.81 -20.93
C ARG A 23 -10.41 -0.78 -21.83
N THR A 24 -10.53 0.50 -21.55
CA THR A 24 -10.29 1.55 -22.53
C THR A 24 -8.97 2.27 -22.41
N ARG A 25 -8.27 2.14 -21.27
CA ARG A 25 -6.97 2.78 -21.05
C ARG A 25 -6.11 1.95 -20.12
N PHE A 26 -4.81 2.19 -20.18
CA PHE A 26 -3.88 1.64 -19.21
C PHE A 26 -4.19 2.17 -17.81
N SER A 27 -4.22 1.29 -16.84
CA SER A 27 -4.38 1.60 -15.42
C SER A 27 -3.38 0.81 -14.61
N LEU A 28 -2.53 1.51 -13.89
CA LEU A 28 -1.54 0.93 -12.98
C LEU A 28 -2.07 0.97 -11.55
N ILE A 29 -2.08 -0.17 -10.88
CA ILE A 29 -2.57 -0.33 -9.52
C ILE A 29 -1.47 -0.97 -8.67
N PHE A 30 -1.20 -0.41 -7.49
CA PHE A 30 -0.40 -1.05 -6.46
C PHE A 30 -1.33 -1.60 -5.38
N ALA A 31 -1.21 -2.88 -5.07
CA ALA A 31 -2.00 -3.58 -4.07
C ALA A 31 -1.07 -4.08 -2.96
N ALA A 32 -1.16 -3.47 -1.79
CA ALA A 32 -0.44 -3.88 -0.59
C ALA A 32 -1.05 -5.16 -0.03
N VAL A 33 -0.27 -6.21 0.07
CA VAL A 33 -0.69 -7.50 0.63
C VAL A 33 0.52 -8.27 1.17
N GLU A 34 0.45 -8.66 2.43
CA GLU A 34 1.53 -9.42 3.07
C GLU A 34 1.29 -10.95 2.96
N ASP A 35 0.05 -11.38 3.00
CA ASP A 35 -0.33 -12.79 2.91
C ASP A 35 -0.54 -13.21 1.44
N SER A 36 0.33 -14.09 0.96
CA SER A 36 0.27 -14.62 -0.40
C SER A 36 -0.98 -15.47 -0.66
N SER A 37 -1.49 -16.19 0.34
CA SER A 37 -2.71 -17.00 0.20
C SER A 37 -3.94 -16.11 0.03
N TYR A 38 -3.99 -15.03 0.80
CA TYR A 38 -5.06 -14.04 0.68
C TYR A 38 -5.00 -13.32 -0.68
N ARG A 39 -3.80 -12.90 -1.12
CA ARG A 39 -3.60 -12.37 -2.46
C ARG A 39 -4.14 -13.31 -3.54
N ASP A 40 -3.77 -14.60 -3.46
CA ASP A 40 -4.17 -15.60 -4.45
C ASP A 40 -5.69 -15.82 -4.47
N THR A 41 -6.34 -15.70 -3.32
CA THR A 41 -7.81 -15.69 -3.21
C THR A 41 -8.42 -14.48 -3.94
N LEU A 42 -7.85 -13.27 -3.76
CA LEU A 42 -8.32 -12.07 -4.46
C LEU A 42 -8.13 -12.18 -5.97
N ILE A 43 -6.98 -12.67 -6.43
CA ILE A 43 -6.68 -12.91 -7.85
C ILE A 43 -7.68 -13.90 -8.43
N ALA A 44 -7.90 -15.05 -7.80
CA ALA A 44 -8.84 -16.05 -8.28
C ALA A 44 -10.28 -15.52 -8.43
N ARG A 45 -10.68 -14.57 -7.57
CA ARG A 45 -11.98 -13.88 -7.71
C ARG A 45 -12.01 -12.91 -8.89
N LEU A 46 -10.92 -12.17 -9.13
CA LEU A 46 -10.81 -11.25 -10.27
C LEU A 46 -10.79 -12.01 -11.61
N GLU A 47 -10.14 -13.17 -11.66
CA GLU A 47 -10.09 -14.03 -12.85
C GLU A 47 -11.46 -14.57 -13.24
N LYS A 48 -12.37 -14.77 -12.27
CA LYS A 48 -13.78 -15.12 -12.56
C LYS A 48 -14.55 -14.00 -13.27
N ILE A 49 -14.10 -12.75 -13.10
CA ILE A 49 -14.73 -11.58 -13.72
C ILE A 49 -14.21 -11.38 -15.14
N ALA A 50 -12.90 -11.54 -15.34
CA ALA A 50 -12.27 -11.36 -16.62
C ALA A 50 -10.90 -12.06 -16.68
N PRO A 51 -10.53 -12.64 -17.86
CA PRO A 51 -9.26 -13.32 -18.04
C PRO A 51 -8.08 -12.38 -17.80
N SER A 52 -7.02 -12.91 -17.21
CA SER A 52 -5.79 -12.20 -16.88
C SER A 52 -4.56 -13.07 -17.08
N THR A 53 -3.40 -12.45 -17.11
CA THR A 53 -2.10 -13.11 -17.03
C THR A 53 -1.52 -12.90 -15.65
N ARG A 54 -1.08 -13.99 -15.01
CA ARG A 54 -0.29 -13.94 -13.79
C ARG A 54 1.19 -14.03 -14.13
N ILE A 55 1.97 -13.15 -13.56
CA ILE A 55 3.42 -13.06 -13.73
C ILE A 55 4.04 -13.11 -12.34
N ASP A 56 4.74 -14.21 -12.04
CA ASP A 56 5.49 -14.30 -10.80
C ASP A 56 6.77 -13.47 -10.95
N PHE A 57 6.93 -12.51 -10.03
CA PHE A 57 8.06 -11.61 -10.05
C PHE A 57 9.37 -12.36 -9.74
N ASP A 58 10.37 -12.13 -10.59
CA ASP A 58 11.72 -12.60 -10.44
C ASP A 58 12.67 -11.38 -10.39
N PRO A 59 13.36 -11.12 -9.24
CA PRO A 59 14.24 -9.98 -9.10
C PRO A 59 15.46 -10.01 -10.04
N ASP A 60 15.84 -11.20 -10.52
CA ASP A 60 16.97 -11.38 -11.44
C ASP A 60 16.59 -11.10 -12.90
N GLN A 61 15.29 -11.03 -13.20
CA GLN A 61 14.80 -10.66 -14.53
C GLN A 61 14.67 -9.13 -14.67
N GLU A 62 15.13 -8.64 -15.81
CA GLU A 62 15.00 -7.22 -16.11
C GLU A 62 13.54 -6.81 -16.41
N PRO A 63 13.14 -5.55 -16.11
CA PRO A 63 11.80 -5.05 -16.43
C PRO A 63 11.42 -5.14 -17.91
N LEU A 64 12.40 -5.19 -18.82
CA LEU A 64 12.16 -5.40 -20.24
C LEU A 64 11.51 -6.77 -20.55
N HIS A 65 11.84 -7.80 -19.75
CA HIS A 65 11.16 -9.09 -19.85
C HIS A 65 9.67 -8.96 -19.51
N LEU A 66 9.32 -8.18 -18.50
CA LEU A 66 7.93 -7.89 -18.15
C LEU A 66 7.20 -7.25 -19.35
N VAL A 67 7.78 -6.29 -20.04
CA VAL A 67 7.19 -5.67 -21.24
C VAL A 67 6.89 -6.74 -22.30
N THR A 68 7.83 -7.66 -22.54
CA THR A 68 7.65 -8.76 -23.51
C THR A 68 6.49 -9.67 -23.12
N VAL A 69 6.36 -10.04 -21.85
CA VAL A 69 5.25 -10.88 -21.35
C VAL A 69 3.91 -10.17 -21.50
N LEU A 70 3.85 -8.86 -21.20
CA LEU A 70 2.64 -8.04 -21.37
C LEU A 70 2.23 -7.94 -22.86
N GLN A 71 3.18 -7.76 -23.77
CA GLN A 71 2.93 -7.77 -25.22
C GLN A 71 2.33 -9.11 -25.70
N ASN A 72 2.89 -10.22 -25.23
CA ASN A 72 2.38 -11.54 -25.56
C ASN A 72 0.97 -11.76 -24.99
N ALA A 73 0.69 -11.31 -23.77
CA ALA A 73 -0.65 -11.37 -23.19
C ALA A 73 -1.64 -10.58 -24.05
N HIS A 74 -1.30 -9.34 -24.41
CA HIS A 74 -2.12 -8.48 -25.24
C HIS A 74 -2.39 -9.09 -26.63
N ALA A 75 -1.38 -9.66 -27.28
CA ALA A 75 -1.51 -10.34 -28.56
C ALA A 75 -2.50 -11.52 -28.51
N ASN A 76 -2.65 -12.15 -27.32
CA ASN A 76 -3.62 -13.20 -27.04
C ASN A 76 -4.98 -12.69 -26.55
N GLY A 77 -5.26 -11.38 -26.66
CA GLY A 77 -6.51 -10.77 -26.24
C GLY A 77 -6.65 -10.58 -24.72
N ILE A 78 -5.58 -10.72 -23.96
CA ILE A 78 -5.56 -10.53 -22.52
C ILE A 78 -5.12 -9.09 -22.23
N HIS A 79 -5.99 -8.31 -21.57
CA HIS A 79 -5.76 -6.90 -21.25
C HIS A 79 -5.60 -6.67 -19.74
N ARG A 80 -5.29 -7.72 -18.98
CA ARG A 80 -5.14 -7.65 -17.52
C ARG A 80 -3.99 -8.52 -17.07
N ALA A 81 -3.18 -7.97 -16.18
CA ALA A 81 -2.04 -8.69 -15.65
C ALA A 81 -1.87 -8.46 -14.14
N HIS A 82 -1.43 -9.51 -13.46
CA HIS A 82 -1.00 -9.51 -12.08
C HIS A 82 0.50 -9.75 -12.01
N ILE A 83 1.23 -8.84 -11.37
CA ILE A 83 2.62 -9.06 -10.97
C ILE A 83 2.60 -9.50 -9.53
N CYS A 84 2.98 -10.74 -9.28
CA CYS A 84 2.90 -11.38 -7.97
C CYS A 84 4.29 -11.54 -7.37
N MET A 85 4.52 -10.96 -6.21
CA MET A 85 5.75 -11.18 -5.46
C MET A 85 5.66 -12.43 -4.61
N LYS A 86 6.78 -13.13 -4.48
CA LYS A 86 6.95 -14.16 -3.46
C LYS A 86 7.22 -13.50 -2.11
N ALA A 87 6.77 -14.15 -1.03
CA ALA A 87 7.03 -13.66 0.33
C ALA A 87 8.54 -13.51 0.60
N GLY A 88 8.91 -12.46 1.31
CA GLY A 88 10.30 -12.20 1.71
C GLY A 88 11.22 -11.64 0.62
N ILE A 89 10.72 -11.41 -0.60
CA ILE A 89 11.51 -10.79 -1.67
C ILE A 89 11.40 -9.26 -1.58
N THR A 90 12.55 -8.59 -1.66
CA THR A 90 12.64 -7.14 -1.84
C THR A 90 13.02 -6.85 -3.29
N ILE A 91 12.27 -5.96 -3.94
CA ILE A 91 12.60 -5.51 -5.30
C ILE A 91 13.78 -4.55 -5.24
N PRO A 92 14.89 -4.82 -5.95
CA PRO A 92 16.03 -3.91 -5.94
C PRO A 92 15.69 -2.52 -6.49
N ALA A 93 16.29 -1.47 -5.91
CA ALA A 93 16.16 -0.10 -6.40
C ALA A 93 16.47 0.03 -7.90
N LEU A 94 17.53 -0.66 -8.36
CA LEU A 94 17.91 -0.67 -9.78
C LEU A 94 16.79 -1.20 -10.69
N TRP A 95 16.04 -2.20 -10.22
CA TRP A 95 14.89 -2.72 -10.97
C TRP A 95 13.81 -1.65 -11.13
N TRP A 96 13.49 -0.96 -10.04
CA TRP A 96 12.50 0.12 -10.05
C TRP A 96 12.93 1.29 -10.95
N ASN A 97 14.21 1.68 -10.90
CA ASN A 97 14.75 2.73 -11.78
C ASN A 97 14.60 2.35 -13.27
N LYS A 98 14.89 1.11 -13.64
CA LYS A 98 14.68 0.62 -15.00
C LYS A 98 13.18 0.55 -15.36
N ALA A 99 12.33 0.09 -14.46
CA ALA A 99 10.87 0.06 -14.66
C ALA A 99 10.30 1.47 -14.85
N ASN A 100 10.84 2.47 -14.13
CA ASN A 100 10.48 3.88 -14.30
C ASN A 100 10.69 4.38 -15.74
N VAL A 101 11.80 3.99 -16.35
CA VAL A 101 12.10 4.32 -17.76
C VAL A 101 11.15 3.59 -18.72
N LEU A 102 10.78 2.34 -18.42
CA LEU A 102 9.96 1.49 -19.28
C LEU A 102 8.44 1.64 -19.08
N ARG A 103 7.98 2.62 -18.29
CA ARG A 103 6.54 2.80 -17.96
C ARG A 103 5.65 2.94 -19.19
N GLU A 104 6.08 3.71 -20.19
CA GLU A 104 5.34 3.88 -21.45
C GLU A 104 5.28 2.58 -22.24
N SER A 105 6.41 1.86 -22.30
CA SER A 105 6.47 0.55 -22.96
C SER A 105 5.54 -0.47 -22.29
N MET A 106 5.43 -0.48 -20.95
CA MET A 106 4.48 -1.33 -20.24
C MET A 106 3.02 -0.96 -20.55
N ALA A 107 2.72 0.33 -20.61
CA ALA A 107 1.38 0.81 -20.94
C ALA A 107 0.98 0.43 -22.36
N ASP A 108 1.86 0.62 -23.33
CA ASP A 108 1.63 0.25 -24.73
C ASP A 108 1.56 -1.25 -24.94
N ALA A 109 2.33 -2.01 -24.17
CA ALA A 109 2.34 -3.46 -24.24
C ALA A 109 1.01 -4.09 -23.81
N LEU A 110 0.41 -3.62 -22.70
CA LEU A 110 -0.80 -4.26 -22.14
C LEU A 110 -2.09 -3.59 -22.62
N LYS A 111 -2.11 -2.24 -22.71
CA LYS A 111 -3.32 -1.43 -23.02
C LYS A 111 -4.52 -1.80 -22.14
N GLY A 112 -4.29 -2.00 -20.85
CA GLY A 112 -5.29 -2.49 -19.91
C GLY A 112 -4.89 -2.30 -18.45
N VAL A 113 -5.25 -3.22 -17.58
CA VAL A 113 -5.06 -3.09 -16.14
C VAL A 113 -3.84 -3.92 -15.68
N LEU A 114 -2.88 -3.25 -15.07
CA LEU A 114 -1.70 -3.86 -14.46
C LEU A 114 -1.77 -3.70 -12.94
N VAL A 115 -1.77 -4.80 -12.20
CA VAL A 115 -1.77 -4.80 -10.75
C VAL A 115 -0.46 -5.37 -10.24
N PHE A 116 0.30 -4.57 -9.49
CA PHE A 116 1.43 -5.04 -8.70
C PHE A 116 0.95 -5.42 -7.30
N TRP A 117 1.11 -6.69 -6.94
CA TRP A 117 0.83 -7.22 -5.61
C TRP A 117 2.14 -7.22 -4.80
N LEU A 118 2.26 -6.27 -3.90
CA LEU A 118 3.50 -5.93 -3.21
C LEU A 118 3.31 -5.96 -1.70
N THR A 119 4.41 -6.03 -0.98
CA THR A 119 4.45 -5.68 0.45
C THR A 119 4.47 -4.16 0.61
N ASP A 120 4.10 -3.66 1.79
CA ASP A 120 4.16 -2.22 2.08
C ASP A 120 5.56 -1.65 1.88
N SER A 121 6.61 -2.38 2.26
CA SER A 121 8.00 -1.97 2.07
C SER A 121 8.38 -1.82 0.59
N ASN A 122 7.92 -2.72 -0.27
CA ASN A 122 8.16 -2.62 -1.71
C ASN A 122 7.37 -1.48 -2.37
N ILE A 123 6.19 -1.16 -1.86
CA ILE A 123 5.41 0.01 -2.30
C ILE A 123 6.16 1.31 -1.97
N GLN A 124 6.71 1.43 -0.75
CA GLN A 124 7.54 2.58 -0.37
C GLN A 124 8.77 2.71 -1.25
N THR A 125 9.46 1.59 -1.54
CA THR A 125 10.61 1.57 -2.45
C THR A 125 10.20 2.00 -3.86
N ALA A 126 9.07 1.51 -4.39
CA ALA A 126 8.56 1.92 -5.70
C ALA A 126 8.27 3.43 -5.77
N ALA A 127 7.67 3.99 -4.72
CA ALA A 127 7.38 5.43 -4.64
C ALA A 127 8.64 6.29 -4.67
N HIS A 128 9.74 5.80 -4.05
CA HIS A 128 11.00 6.51 -3.97
C HIS A 128 11.86 6.34 -5.24
N GLU A 129 11.99 5.09 -5.72
CA GLU A 129 12.94 4.73 -6.77
C GLU A 129 12.35 4.84 -8.19
N ALA A 130 11.01 4.90 -8.33
CA ALA A 130 10.34 5.00 -9.62
C ALA A 130 9.27 6.13 -9.62
N PRO A 131 9.66 7.39 -9.40
CA PRO A 131 8.69 8.49 -9.17
C PRO A 131 7.75 8.73 -10.35
N ASP A 132 8.21 8.59 -11.60
CA ASP A 132 7.34 8.78 -12.76
C ASP A 132 6.36 7.63 -12.91
N LEU A 133 6.80 6.37 -12.74
CA LEU A 133 5.91 5.21 -12.72
C LEU A 133 4.90 5.33 -11.57
N TRP A 134 5.36 5.78 -10.40
CA TRP A 134 4.51 6.06 -9.25
C TRP A 134 3.43 7.10 -9.54
N ASN A 135 3.76 8.17 -10.26
CA ASN A 135 2.80 9.20 -10.66
C ASN A 135 1.76 8.70 -11.67
N TRP A 136 2.05 7.63 -12.40
CA TRP A 136 1.12 7.01 -13.34
C TRP A 136 0.10 6.08 -12.67
N ARG A 137 0.26 5.77 -11.37
CA ARG A 137 -0.69 4.90 -10.68
C ARG A 137 -2.08 5.51 -10.62
N GLU A 138 -3.06 4.69 -10.87
CA GLU A 138 -4.47 5.04 -10.64
C GLU A 138 -4.78 5.09 -9.13
N THR A 139 -4.23 4.14 -8.37
CA THR A 139 -4.46 4.03 -6.93
C THR A 139 -3.47 3.10 -6.25
N VAL A 140 -3.39 3.21 -4.92
CA VAL A 140 -2.86 2.19 -4.02
C VAL A 140 -4.05 1.61 -3.25
N LEU A 141 -4.13 0.29 -3.16
CA LEU A 141 -5.14 -0.46 -2.42
C LEU A 141 -4.45 -1.26 -1.32
N THR A 142 -5.02 -1.30 -0.13
CA THR A 142 -4.41 -1.98 1.02
C THR A 142 -5.27 -3.17 1.43
N PHE A 143 -4.67 -4.35 1.36
CA PHE A 143 -5.25 -5.64 1.75
C PHE A 143 -4.46 -6.30 2.87
N THR A 144 -3.71 -5.51 3.63
CA THR A 144 -3.04 -5.96 4.83
C THR A 144 -4.11 -6.17 5.89
N ALA A 145 -4.30 -7.42 6.32
CA ALA A 145 -5.13 -7.65 7.48
C ALA A 145 -4.54 -6.84 8.64
N PRO A 146 -5.36 -6.16 9.43
CA PRO A 146 -4.87 -5.66 10.70
C PRO A 146 -4.27 -6.88 11.40
N THR A 147 -3.00 -6.77 11.78
CA THR A 147 -2.31 -7.87 12.48
C THR A 147 -3.25 -8.33 13.57
N PRO A 148 -3.70 -9.60 13.57
CA PRO A 148 -4.55 -10.06 14.65
C PRO A 148 -3.76 -9.80 15.92
N VAL A 149 -4.23 -8.88 16.75
CA VAL A 149 -3.68 -8.68 18.07
C VAL A 149 -3.99 -9.98 18.80
N THR A 150 -3.06 -10.91 18.72
CA THR A 150 -3.13 -12.14 19.53
C THR A 150 -2.94 -11.65 20.95
N PHE A 151 -4.05 -11.36 21.62
CA PHE A 151 -4.02 -11.10 23.05
C PHE A 151 -3.47 -12.39 23.68
N PRO A 152 -2.27 -12.38 24.26
CA PRO A 152 -1.89 -13.46 25.12
C PRO A 152 -2.95 -13.46 26.25
N SER A 153 -3.64 -14.58 26.42
CA SER A 153 -4.59 -14.81 27.50
C SER A 153 -3.82 -14.86 28.82
N THR A 154 -3.27 -13.74 29.26
CA THR A 154 -2.64 -13.58 30.55
C THR A 154 -3.12 -12.25 31.13
N ILE A 155 -3.94 -12.39 32.14
CA ILE A 155 -4.44 -11.32 33.00
C ILE A 155 -3.26 -10.44 33.43
N GLY A 156 -3.24 -9.16 33.04
CA GLY A 156 -2.42 -8.14 33.67
C GLY A 156 -1.35 -7.40 32.85
N GLY A 157 -1.34 -7.51 31.51
CA GLY A 157 -0.35 -6.76 30.70
C GLY A 157 -1.03 -5.97 29.57
N THR A 158 -0.78 -4.67 29.52
CA THR A 158 -1.08 -3.82 28.39
C THR A 158 -0.49 -4.41 27.10
N PRO A 159 -1.20 -4.40 25.95
CA PRO A 159 -0.67 -4.87 24.68
C PRO A 159 0.42 -3.89 24.21
N PHE A 160 1.67 -4.26 24.38
CA PHE A 160 2.78 -3.55 23.76
C PHE A 160 2.82 -3.91 22.27
N ASN A 161 2.47 -2.96 21.42
CA ASN A 161 2.87 -3.01 20.01
C ASN A 161 4.40 -2.92 19.97
N TYR A 162 5.06 -4.02 19.62
CA TYR A 162 6.50 -4.03 19.42
C TYR A 162 6.83 -3.23 18.15
N VAL A 163 7.07 -1.94 18.32
CA VAL A 163 7.72 -1.12 17.30
C VAL A 163 9.19 -1.51 17.32
N THR A 164 9.77 -1.89 16.18
CA THR A 164 11.20 -2.17 16.10
C THR A 164 12.00 -0.94 16.51
N SER A 165 13.23 -1.12 17.02
CA SER A 165 14.05 0.00 17.47
C SER A 165 14.27 1.06 16.37
N SER A 166 14.32 0.65 15.11
CA SER A 166 14.44 1.54 13.95
C SER A 166 13.15 2.31 13.68
N GLU A 167 12.00 1.65 13.73
CA GLU A 167 10.71 2.29 13.57
C GLU A 167 10.40 3.25 14.72
N LYS A 168 10.76 2.88 15.94
CA LYS A 168 10.61 3.74 17.12
C LYS A 168 11.36 5.06 16.93
N LYS A 169 12.62 4.99 16.50
CA LYS A 169 13.44 6.18 16.24
C LYS A 169 12.81 7.08 15.18
N HIS A 170 12.32 6.50 14.09
CA HIS A 170 11.67 7.27 13.02
C HIS A 170 10.37 7.94 13.49
N VAL A 171 9.55 7.25 14.29
CA VAL A 171 8.34 7.80 14.88
C VAL A 171 8.68 8.94 15.85
N GLU A 172 9.72 8.79 16.69
CA GLU A 172 10.20 9.82 17.61
C GLU A 172 10.72 11.06 16.86
N GLU A 173 11.51 10.88 15.80
CA GLU A 173 12.00 11.98 14.95
C GLU A 173 10.85 12.74 14.27
N ARG A 174 9.87 12.03 13.75
CA ARG A 174 8.69 12.64 13.11
C ARG A 174 7.83 13.39 14.13
N LEU A 175 7.61 12.80 15.30
CA LEU A 175 6.88 13.44 16.40
C LEU A 175 7.55 14.73 16.84
N ALA A 176 8.88 14.73 17.02
CA ALA A 176 9.64 15.93 17.39
C ALA A 176 9.51 17.06 16.34
N GLN A 177 9.44 16.72 15.04
CA GLN A 177 9.18 17.70 13.99
C GLN A 177 7.79 18.32 14.12
N ILE A 178 6.77 17.49 14.36
CA ILE A 178 5.39 17.96 14.54
C ILE A 178 5.27 18.85 15.78
N GLU A 179 5.83 18.43 16.93
CA GLU A 179 5.83 19.21 18.16
C GLU A 179 6.52 20.56 17.98
N SER A 180 7.67 20.57 17.29
CA SER A 180 8.40 21.81 16.99
C SER A 180 7.58 22.76 16.12
N TYR A 181 6.88 22.24 15.13
CA TYR A 181 6.01 23.04 14.26
C TYR A 181 4.82 23.61 15.06
N LEU A 182 4.13 22.78 15.83
CA LEU A 182 2.98 23.18 16.63
C LEU A 182 3.35 24.23 17.69
N ALA A 183 4.57 24.19 18.23
CA ALA A 183 5.06 25.18 19.20
C ALA A 183 5.31 26.56 18.58
N THR A 184 5.45 26.67 17.26
CA THR A 184 5.73 27.94 16.55
C THR A 184 4.50 28.57 15.91
N GLN A 185 3.35 27.91 15.92
CA GLN A 185 2.12 28.38 15.27
C GLN A 185 1.11 28.88 16.30
N ASP A 186 0.64 30.13 16.11
CA ASP A 186 -0.34 30.78 16.98
C ASP A 186 -1.79 30.70 16.45
N GLU A 187 -2.01 30.16 15.27
CA GLU A 187 -3.33 30.14 14.61
C GLU A 187 -3.89 28.72 14.41
N ALA A 188 -5.20 28.60 14.69
CA ALA A 188 -5.98 27.37 14.51
C ALA A 188 -6.31 27.15 13.02
N GLU A 189 -5.38 26.60 12.27
CA GLU A 189 -5.58 26.21 10.88
C GLU A 189 -5.91 24.71 10.73
N ILE A 190 -6.54 24.36 9.62
CA ILE A 190 -6.84 22.97 9.26
C ILE A 190 -5.58 22.09 9.22
N THR A 191 -4.44 22.69 8.87
CA THR A 191 -3.11 22.06 8.91
C THR A 191 -2.72 21.64 10.33
N THR A 192 -3.00 22.49 11.33
CA THR A 192 -2.77 22.18 12.76
C THR A 192 -3.62 20.99 13.20
N ALA A 193 -4.88 20.89 12.75
CA ALA A 193 -5.75 19.76 13.05
C ALA A 193 -5.20 18.43 12.48
N HIS A 194 -4.70 18.45 11.25
CA HIS A 194 -4.07 17.27 10.64
C HIS A 194 -2.79 16.85 11.36
N LEU A 195 -1.94 17.80 11.75
CA LEU A 195 -0.71 17.51 12.48
C LEU A 195 -0.97 16.98 13.89
N LEU A 196 -1.98 17.50 14.58
CA LEU A 196 -2.42 16.98 15.88
C LEU A 196 -2.97 15.55 15.76
N HIS A 197 -3.70 15.25 14.69
CA HIS A 197 -4.16 13.89 14.42
C HIS A 197 -2.99 12.94 14.14
N GLU A 198 -2.00 13.36 13.35
CA GLU A 198 -0.78 12.60 13.10
C GLU A 198 0.04 12.39 14.39
N ALA A 199 0.16 13.42 15.24
CA ALA A 199 0.80 13.32 16.55
C ALA A 199 0.09 12.33 17.47
N ALA A 200 -1.24 12.33 17.50
CA ALA A 200 -2.02 11.39 18.29
C ALA A 200 -1.67 9.94 17.91
N TYR A 201 -1.59 9.64 16.62
CA TYR A 201 -1.21 8.32 16.12
C TYR A 201 0.23 7.95 16.49
N ALA A 202 1.16 8.91 16.40
CA ALA A 202 2.56 8.71 16.79
C ALA A 202 2.70 8.43 18.29
N TYR A 203 1.98 9.16 19.15
CA TYR A 203 1.95 8.94 20.60
C TYR A 203 1.38 7.55 20.94
N GLU A 204 0.31 7.12 20.26
CA GLU A 204 -0.26 5.78 20.44
C GLU A 204 0.77 4.69 20.14
N ARG A 205 1.49 4.81 19.02
CA ARG A 205 2.56 3.86 18.63
C ARG A 205 3.73 3.83 19.62
N LEU A 206 3.98 4.93 20.32
CA LEU A 206 5.00 5.02 21.37
C LEU A 206 4.49 4.61 22.74
N GLY A 207 3.21 4.22 22.88
CA GLY A 207 2.57 3.82 24.13
C GLY A 207 2.25 5.00 25.06
N GLN A 208 2.26 6.24 24.55
CA GLN A 208 1.96 7.47 25.31
C GLN A 208 0.46 7.81 25.20
N LEU A 209 -0.39 6.95 25.75
CA LEU A 209 -1.85 6.99 25.56
C LEU A 209 -2.49 8.31 25.99
N GLU A 210 -2.09 8.89 27.12
CA GLU A 210 -2.64 10.17 27.62
C GLU A 210 -2.39 11.31 26.63
N LYS A 211 -1.18 11.39 26.05
CA LYS A 211 -0.84 12.39 25.03
C LYS A 211 -1.57 12.12 23.70
N SER A 212 -1.76 10.85 23.34
CA SER A 212 -2.54 10.46 22.17
C SER A 212 -3.99 10.95 22.28
N GLU A 213 -4.65 10.70 23.40
CA GLU A 213 -6.03 11.15 23.65
C GLU A 213 -6.16 12.67 23.63
N GLU A 214 -5.21 13.39 24.24
CA GLU A 214 -5.24 14.85 24.26
C GLU A 214 -5.05 15.44 22.86
N ALA A 215 -4.07 14.95 22.10
CA ALA A 215 -3.83 15.40 20.73
C ALA A 215 -5.04 15.09 19.81
N ALA A 216 -5.65 13.90 19.94
CA ALA A 216 -6.84 13.54 19.20
C ALA A 216 -8.04 14.45 19.54
N ARG A 217 -8.22 14.78 20.81
CA ARG A 217 -9.28 15.70 21.27
C ARG A 217 -9.10 17.11 20.74
N GLN A 218 -7.86 17.62 20.69
CA GLN A 218 -7.54 18.92 20.12
C GLN A 218 -7.78 18.95 18.61
N ALA A 219 -7.34 17.92 17.89
CA ALA A 219 -7.60 17.76 16.46
C ALA A 219 -9.10 17.78 16.15
N ALA A 220 -9.90 17.00 16.89
CA ALA A 220 -11.36 16.94 16.72
C ALA A 220 -12.04 18.28 16.93
N LYS A 221 -11.58 19.10 17.89
CA LYS A 221 -12.12 20.45 18.09
C LYS A 221 -11.84 21.38 16.90
N LEU A 222 -10.67 21.28 16.28
CA LEU A 222 -10.29 22.10 15.13
C LEU A 222 -11.00 21.67 13.85
N PHE A 223 -11.28 20.37 13.68
CA PHE A 223 -12.07 19.88 12.55
C PHE A 223 -13.57 20.23 12.63
N ALA A 224 -14.05 20.65 13.81
CA ALA A 224 -15.45 21.03 14.04
C ALA A 224 -15.73 22.52 13.82
N LEU A 225 -14.70 23.34 13.57
CA LEU A 225 -14.79 24.77 13.26
C LEU A 225 -14.89 24.99 11.74
#